data_bfdfeed65ad1fb38ec60c6bd17f8d445
#
_entry.id   bfdfeed65ad1fb38ec60c6bd17f8d445
#
_cell.length_a   1.000
_cell.length_b   1.000
_cell.length_c   1.000
_cell.angle_alpha   90.00
_cell.angle_beta   90.00
_cell.angle_gamma   90.00
#
_symmetry.space_group_name_H-M   'P 1'
#
loop_
_entity.id
_entity.type
_entity.pdbx_description
1 polymer ?
#
loop_
_entity_poly.entity_id
_entity_poly.type
_entity_poly.pdbx_seq_one_letter_code
_entity_poly.pdbx_strand_id
1 'polypeptide(L)'
;MQIQGAVVVVTGAASGIGRAMARRFAADGASIVYVADLDGAGAAAVAEEIGGVGVGIDVTDEAAIVALIEQVERDHGPIDLWAGNAGIGANGGVELGDDEWNANWNVNVLAHVKACRHLVPRWTQRGSGHLLITASAAGLLTNLGTAPYAVTKHGAVALAEWIAITHGDAGVGVSCLCPQGVRTPMTEADGELAVEVVKAMGMIEPLSLIHI
;
A
#
# COMPACT_ATOMS: atom_id res chain seq x y z
N MET A 1 -6.93 11.55 10.88
CA MET A 1 -8.15 10.84 10.43
C MET A 1 -8.58 9.87 11.52
N GLN A 2 -9.89 9.67 11.71
CA GLN A 2 -10.41 8.61 12.59
C GLN A 2 -10.89 7.44 11.72
N ILE A 3 -10.62 6.21 12.14
CA ILE A 3 -11.00 4.99 11.41
C ILE A 3 -12.46 4.59 11.69
N GLN A 4 -12.98 4.94 12.87
CA GLN A 4 -14.36 4.64 13.25
C GLN A 4 -15.35 5.14 12.19
N GLY A 5 -16.11 4.21 11.59
CA GLY A 5 -17.12 4.50 10.58
C GLY A 5 -16.58 4.73 9.15
N ALA A 6 -15.26 4.68 8.93
CA ALA A 6 -14.63 4.94 7.63
C ALA A 6 -14.85 3.82 6.62
N VAL A 7 -14.97 4.18 5.33
CA VAL A 7 -14.89 3.27 4.19
C VAL A 7 -13.42 3.16 3.77
N VAL A 8 -12.86 1.96 3.87
CA VAL A 8 -11.42 1.71 3.71
C VAL A 8 -11.14 0.73 2.58
N VAL A 9 -10.13 1.03 1.76
CA VAL A 9 -9.56 0.11 0.78
C VAL A 9 -8.08 -0.13 1.12
N VAL A 10 -7.66 -1.40 1.14
CA VAL A 10 -6.26 -1.79 1.35
C VAL A 10 -5.81 -2.66 0.18
N THR A 11 -4.76 -2.25 -0.53
CA THR A 11 -4.16 -3.03 -1.63
C THR A 11 -2.98 -3.87 -1.14
N GLY A 12 -2.72 -5.02 -1.77
CA GLY A 12 -1.71 -5.97 -1.30
C GLY A 12 -2.07 -6.54 0.07
N ALA A 13 -3.37 -6.82 0.29
CA ALA A 13 -3.91 -7.08 1.62
C ALA A 13 -4.16 -8.57 1.91
N ALA A 14 -3.81 -9.48 1.01
CA ALA A 14 -3.89 -10.93 1.27
C ALA A 14 -2.84 -11.39 2.29
N SER A 15 -1.76 -10.65 2.49
CA SER A 15 -0.66 -11.05 3.38
C SER A 15 0.07 -9.86 4.03
N GLY A 16 1.04 -10.15 4.89
CA GLY A 16 2.02 -9.20 5.41
C GLY A 16 1.42 -7.96 6.06
N ILE A 17 1.97 -6.79 5.71
CA ILE A 17 1.58 -5.48 6.26
C ILE A 17 0.14 -5.14 5.85
N GLY A 18 -0.25 -5.39 4.60
CA GLY A 18 -1.60 -5.10 4.11
C GLY A 18 -2.67 -5.87 4.88
N ARG A 19 -2.48 -7.17 5.11
CA ARG A 19 -3.36 -7.98 5.96
C ARG A 19 -3.45 -7.44 7.38
N ALA A 20 -2.31 -7.04 7.95
CA ALA A 20 -2.29 -6.48 9.30
C ALA A 20 -3.04 -5.14 9.38
N MET A 21 -2.89 -4.27 8.37
CA MET A 21 -3.66 -3.03 8.26
C MET A 21 -5.16 -3.29 8.13
N ALA A 22 -5.57 -4.21 7.25
CA ALA A 22 -6.97 -4.55 7.05
C ALA A 22 -7.63 -5.01 8.37
N ARG A 23 -6.97 -5.92 9.10
CA ARG A 23 -7.41 -6.38 10.43
C ARG A 23 -7.50 -5.24 11.44
N ARG A 24 -6.49 -4.38 11.46
CA ARG A 24 -6.44 -3.25 12.39
C ARG A 24 -7.55 -2.24 12.10
N PHE A 25 -7.77 -1.87 10.85
CA PHE A 25 -8.84 -0.93 10.48
C PHE A 25 -10.22 -1.48 10.80
N ALA A 26 -10.46 -2.77 10.57
CA ALA A 26 -11.70 -3.42 10.99
C ALA A 26 -11.87 -3.40 12.52
N ALA A 27 -10.82 -3.73 13.27
CA ALA A 27 -10.84 -3.70 14.75
C ALA A 27 -11.03 -2.28 15.31
N ASP A 28 -10.53 -1.25 14.63
CA ASP A 28 -10.71 0.17 14.99
C ASP A 28 -12.09 0.71 14.55
N GLY A 29 -12.97 -0.14 14.03
CA GLY A 29 -14.37 0.18 13.75
C GLY A 29 -14.60 0.85 12.39
N ALA A 30 -13.78 0.58 11.37
CA ALA A 30 -14.13 0.93 9.99
C ALA A 30 -15.54 0.40 9.65
N SER A 31 -16.32 1.16 8.89
CA SER A 31 -17.65 0.71 8.46
C SER A 31 -17.56 -0.48 7.52
N ILE A 32 -16.53 -0.48 6.67
CA ILE A 32 -16.18 -1.57 5.77
C ILE A 32 -14.70 -1.49 5.40
N VAL A 33 -14.06 -2.65 5.22
CA VAL A 33 -12.70 -2.75 4.68
C VAL A 33 -12.73 -3.61 3.41
N TYR A 34 -12.32 -3.04 2.30
CA TYR A 34 -12.05 -3.75 1.06
C TYR A 34 -10.62 -4.27 1.08
N VAL A 35 -10.49 -5.59 0.99
CA VAL A 35 -9.21 -6.33 0.95
C VAL A 35 -8.91 -6.61 -0.51
N ALA A 36 -8.03 -5.83 -1.11
CA ALA A 36 -7.71 -5.90 -2.54
C ALA A 36 -6.31 -6.50 -2.74
N ASP A 37 -6.19 -7.54 -3.57
CA ASP A 37 -4.91 -8.20 -3.84
C ASP A 37 -4.94 -8.88 -5.22
N LEU A 38 -3.75 -9.13 -5.79
CA LEU A 38 -3.61 -9.97 -6.98
C LEU A 38 -4.01 -11.42 -6.67
N ASP A 39 -3.71 -11.90 -5.45
CA ASP A 39 -4.24 -13.15 -4.89
C ASP A 39 -5.67 -12.93 -4.39
N GLY A 40 -6.63 -13.05 -5.30
CA GLY A 40 -8.04 -12.89 -4.98
C GLY A 40 -8.57 -13.90 -3.95
N ALA A 41 -8.02 -15.12 -3.90
CA ALA A 41 -8.40 -16.13 -2.91
C ALA A 41 -7.90 -15.75 -1.51
N GLY A 42 -6.64 -15.30 -1.41
CA GLY A 42 -6.07 -14.76 -0.17
C GLY A 42 -6.82 -13.53 0.31
N ALA A 43 -7.19 -12.62 -0.60
CA ALA A 43 -7.99 -11.44 -0.29
C ALA A 43 -9.37 -11.82 0.28
N ALA A 44 -10.06 -12.80 -0.33
CA ALA A 44 -11.34 -13.29 0.14
C ALA A 44 -11.24 -13.92 1.54
N ALA A 45 -10.21 -14.70 1.81
CA ALA A 45 -9.99 -15.31 3.12
C ALA A 45 -9.78 -14.26 4.23
N VAL A 46 -8.97 -13.22 3.96
CA VAL A 46 -8.77 -12.12 4.91
C VAL A 46 -10.06 -11.32 5.10
N ALA A 47 -10.80 -11.07 4.03
CA ALA A 47 -12.07 -10.35 4.10
C ALA A 47 -13.11 -11.11 4.94
N GLU A 48 -13.23 -12.43 4.77
CA GLU A 48 -14.10 -13.27 5.60
C GLU A 48 -13.73 -13.18 7.09
N GLU A 49 -12.45 -13.18 7.40
CA GLU A 49 -11.95 -13.08 8.79
C GLU A 49 -12.37 -11.78 9.48
N ILE A 50 -12.43 -10.66 8.74
CA ILE A 50 -12.69 -9.32 9.31
C ILE A 50 -14.10 -8.79 9.03
N GLY A 51 -14.96 -9.56 8.35
CA GLY A 51 -16.26 -9.08 7.90
C GLY A 51 -16.18 -8.01 6.80
N GLY A 52 -15.14 -8.03 5.99
CA GLY A 52 -14.88 -7.11 4.89
C GLY A 52 -15.30 -7.66 3.52
N VAL A 53 -14.80 -7.02 2.45
CA VAL A 53 -15.02 -7.43 1.06
C VAL A 53 -13.69 -7.75 0.39
N GLY A 54 -13.51 -9.00 -0.09
CA GLY A 54 -12.33 -9.43 -0.83
C GLY A 54 -12.46 -9.17 -2.32
N VAL A 55 -11.41 -8.60 -2.94
CA VAL A 55 -11.38 -8.30 -4.37
C VAL A 55 -10.04 -8.72 -4.98
N GLY A 56 -10.09 -9.55 -6.03
CA GLY A 56 -8.92 -9.86 -6.86
C GLY A 56 -8.65 -8.70 -7.83
N ILE A 57 -7.46 -8.08 -7.75
CA ILE A 57 -7.11 -6.93 -8.58
C ILE A 57 -5.62 -6.88 -8.91
N ASP A 58 -5.29 -6.61 -10.16
CA ASP A 58 -3.98 -6.12 -10.55
C ASP A 58 -3.92 -4.60 -10.44
N VAL A 59 -3.16 -4.08 -9.49
CA VAL A 59 -3.00 -2.63 -9.29
C VAL A 59 -2.21 -1.94 -10.40
N THR A 60 -1.62 -2.68 -11.33
CA THR A 60 -0.99 -2.12 -12.53
C THR A 60 -2.02 -1.81 -13.62
N ASP A 61 -3.23 -2.35 -13.54
CA ASP A 61 -4.35 -2.03 -14.43
C ASP A 61 -5.17 -0.85 -13.87
N GLU A 62 -5.10 0.29 -14.54
CA GLU A 62 -5.87 1.48 -14.14
C GLU A 62 -7.38 1.27 -14.25
N ALA A 63 -7.85 0.50 -15.24
CA ALA A 63 -9.27 0.23 -15.38
C ALA A 63 -9.81 -0.62 -14.21
N ALA A 64 -9.02 -1.56 -13.72
CA ALA A 64 -9.36 -2.35 -12.54
C ALA A 64 -9.41 -1.48 -11.26
N ILE A 65 -8.48 -0.53 -11.10
CA ILE A 65 -8.51 0.44 -9.99
C ILE A 65 -9.79 1.29 -10.06
N VAL A 66 -10.13 1.81 -11.23
CA VAL A 66 -11.35 2.61 -11.44
C VAL A 66 -12.59 1.81 -11.09
N ALA A 67 -12.69 0.58 -11.60
CA ALA A 67 -13.82 -0.31 -11.32
C ALA A 67 -13.97 -0.60 -9.82
N LEU A 68 -12.85 -0.82 -9.12
CA LEU A 68 -12.86 -1.00 -7.65
C LEU A 68 -13.36 0.26 -6.94
N ILE A 69 -12.86 1.44 -7.29
CA ILE A 69 -13.30 2.71 -6.70
C ILE A 69 -14.81 2.90 -6.89
N GLU A 70 -15.29 2.71 -8.13
CA GLU A 70 -16.72 2.84 -8.46
C GLU A 70 -17.59 1.81 -7.73
N GLN A 71 -17.12 0.58 -7.58
CA GLN A 71 -17.80 -0.45 -6.80
C GLN A 71 -17.94 -0.04 -5.34
N VAL A 72 -16.82 0.34 -4.70
CA VAL A 72 -16.82 0.74 -3.29
C VAL A 72 -17.77 1.91 -3.05
N GLU A 73 -17.65 2.97 -3.87
CA GLU A 73 -18.46 4.18 -3.71
C GLU A 73 -19.94 3.95 -3.98
N ARG A 74 -20.31 3.06 -4.89
CA ARG A 74 -21.69 2.67 -5.14
C ARG A 74 -22.29 1.87 -4.00
N ASP A 75 -21.51 0.95 -3.40
CA ASP A 75 -22.02 -0.03 -2.45
C ASP A 75 -21.98 0.50 -1.00
N HIS A 76 -21.03 1.38 -0.66
CA HIS A 76 -20.78 1.84 0.71
C HIS A 76 -20.57 3.35 0.86
N GLY A 77 -20.61 4.10 -0.23
CA GLY A 77 -20.36 5.53 -0.24
C GLY A 77 -18.87 5.88 -0.41
N PRO A 78 -18.55 7.16 -0.26
CA PRO A 78 -17.22 7.69 -0.60
C PRO A 78 -16.09 7.00 0.17
N ILE A 79 -14.99 6.67 -0.52
CA ILE A 79 -13.80 6.12 0.11
C ILE A 79 -13.16 7.17 1.02
N ASP A 80 -13.00 6.86 2.30
CA ASP A 80 -12.36 7.74 3.28
C ASP A 80 -10.86 7.50 3.38
N LEU A 81 -10.42 6.24 3.28
CA LEU A 81 -9.02 5.84 3.31
C LEU A 81 -8.69 4.88 2.17
N TRP A 82 -7.70 5.27 1.38
CA TRP A 82 -7.04 4.35 0.46
C TRP A 82 -5.64 4.04 0.98
N ALA A 83 -5.40 2.80 1.37
CA ALA A 83 -4.10 2.29 1.78
C ALA A 83 -3.44 1.58 0.58
N GLY A 84 -2.62 2.32 -0.14
CA GLY A 84 -1.78 1.82 -1.22
C GLY A 84 -0.59 1.06 -0.64
N ASN A 85 -0.74 -0.26 -0.48
CA ASN A 85 0.28 -1.09 0.17
C ASN A 85 0.86 -2.14 -0.78
N ALA A 86 0.19 -2.49 -1.87
CA ALA A 86 0.75 -3.42 -2.86
C ALA A 86 2.17 -2.98 -3.29
N GLY A 87 3.08 -3.92 -3.32
CA GLY A 87 4.47 -3.66 -3.67
C GLY A 87 5.22 -4.94 -4.00
N ILE A 88 6.25 -4.82 -4.79
CA ILE A 88 7.17 -5.90 -5.15
C ILE A 88 8.62 -5.45 -4.99
N GLY A 89 9.52 -6.42 -4.85
CA GLY A 89 10.97 -6.22 -4.89
C GLY A 89 11.58 -6.91 -6.10
N ALA A 90 12.81 -6.54 -6.43
CA ALA A 90 13.66 -7.26 -7.37
C ALA A 90 15.09 -7.23 -6.82
N ASN A 91 15.70 -8.43 -6.71
CA ASN A 91 17.10 -8.54 -6.32
C ASN A 91 17.99 -8.25 -7.52
N GLY A 92 18.96 -7.35 -7.35
CA GLY A 92 19.90 -6.92 -8.37
C GLY A 92 20.13 -5.42 -8.39
N GLY A 93 21.02 -4.99 -9.26
CA GLY A 93 21.47 -3.61 -9.41
C GLY A 93 21.04 -2.99 -10.74
N VAL A 94 21.91 -2.15 -11.28
CA VAL A 94 21.71 -1.46 -12.56
C VAL A 94 21.81 -2.40 -13.76
N GLU A 95 22.33 -3.60 -13.58
CA GLU A 95 22.43 -4.66 -14.58
C GLU A 95 21.11 -5.34 -14.91
N LEU A 96 20.07 -5.14 -14.09
CA LEU A 96 18.74 -5.69 -14.35
C LEU A 96 18.15 -5.09 -15.63
N GLY A 97 17.37 -5.89 -16.33
CA GLY A 97 16.71 -5.48 -17.57
C GLY A 97 15.55 -4.50 -17.32
N ASP A 98 15.10 -3.87 -18.40
CA ASP A 98 14.01 -2.90 -18.34
C ASP A 98 12.70 -3.50 -17.82
N ASP A 99 12.48 -4.80 -18.02
CA ASP A 99 11.26 -5.48 -17.56
C ASP A 99 11.18 -5.49 -16.04
N GLU A 100 12.25 -5.79 -15.32
CA GLU A 100 12.30 -5.78 -13.85
C GLU A 100 12.16 -4.34 -13.30
N TRP A 101 12.82 -3.38 -13.95
CA TRP A 101 12.68 -1.96 -13.60
C TRP A 101 11.24 -1.47 -13.79
N ASN A 102 10.63 -1.78 -14.95
CA ASN A 102 9.27 -1.38 -15.27
C ASN A 102 8.25 -2.06 -14.35
N ALA A 103 8.43 -3.35 -14.04
CA ALA A 103 7.55 -4.05 -13.09
C ALA A 103 7.55 -3.37 -11.72
N ASN A 104 8.74 -3.07 -11.15
CA ASN A 104 8.86 -2.37 -9.88
C ASN A 104 8.23 -0.97 -9.94
N TRP A 105 8.47 -0.22 -11.03
CA TRP A 105 7.91 1.12 -11.21
C TRP A 105 6.39 1.11 -11.31
N ASN A 106 5.84 0.18 -12.08
CA ASN A 106 4.41 0.06 -12.28
C ASN A 106 3.66 -0.27 -10.98
N VAL A 107 4.19 -1.20 -10.18
CA VAL A 107 3.54 -1.61 -8.93
C VAL A 107 3.82 -0.61 -7.80
N ASN A 108 5.08 -0.25 -7.57
CA ASN A 108 5.47 0.51 -6.38
C ASN A 108 5.21 2.03 -6.50
N VAL A 109 5.02 2.56 -7.72
CA VAL A 109 4.83 4.00 -7.96
C VAL A 109 3.55 4.26 -8.75
N LEU A 110 3.45 3.75 -9.99
CA LEU A 110 2.35 4.10 -10.87
C LEU A 110 0.99 3.60 -10.38
N ALA A 111 0.94 2.50 -9.64
CA ALA A 111 -0.30 2.05 -9.00
C ALA A 111 -0.87 3.11 -8.04
N HIS A 112 -0.01 3.75 -7.25
CA HIS A 112 -0.41 4.86 -6.38
C HIS A 112 -0.83 6.09 -7.18
N VAL A 113 -0.08 6.44 -8.24
CA VAL A 113 -0.44 7.56 -9.14
C VAL A 113 -1.81 7.35 -9.75
N LYS A 114 -2.10 6.14 -10.25
CA LYS A 114 -3.40 5.78 -10.84
C LYS A 114 -4.54 5.94 -9.83
N ALA A 115 -4.41 5.39 -8.63
CA ALA A 115 -5.40 5.57 -7.58
C ALA A 115 -5.60 7.06 -7.21
N CYS A 116 -4.52 7.82 -7.04
CA CYS A 116 -4.57 9.24 -6.73
C CYS A 116 -5.24 10.07 -7.83
N ARG A 117 -5.03 9.73 -9.11
CA ARG A 117 -5.65 10.42 -10.26
C ARG A 117 -7.17 10.43 -10.16
N HIS A 118 -7.75 9.38 -9.60
CA HIS A 118 -9.20 9.24 -9.46
C HIS A 118 -9.73 9.66 -8.08
N LEU A 119 -8.96 9.47 -7.02
CA LEU A 119 -9.40 9.74 -5.65
C LEU A 119 -9.15 11.19 -5.22
N VAL A 120 -7.99 11.77 -5.53
CA VAL A 120 -7.63 13.13 -5.07
C VAL A 120 -8.63 14.18 -5.54
N PRO A 121 -9.12 14.20 -6.80
CA PRO A 121 -10.17 15.14 -7.21
C PRO A 121 -11.46 14.98 -6.42
N ARG A 122 -11.89 13.73 -6.14
CA ARG A 122 -13.09 13.45 -5.34
C ARG A 122 -12.93 13.94 -3.90
N TRP A 123 -11.79 13.67 -3.29
CA TRP A 123 -11.46 14.11 -1.94
C TRP A 123 -11.35 15.62 -1.82
N THR A 124 -10.70 16.28 -2.77
CA THR A 124 -10.59 17.73 -2.84
C THR A 124 -11.97 18.38 -2.95
N GLN A 125 -12.84 17.84 -3.81
CA GLN A 125 -14.21 18.34 -3.96
C GLN A 125 -15.04 18.17 -2.68
N ARG A 126 -14.84 17.06 -1.97
CA ARG A 126 -15.53 16.74 -0.71
C ARG A 126 -14.92 17.46 0.51
N GLY A 127 -13.69 17.92 0.41
CA GLY A 127 -12.92 18.50 1.51
C GLY A 127 -12.42 17.46 2.53
N SER A 128 -12.40 16.16 2.16
CA SER A 128 -11.95 15.09 3.06
C SER A 128 -11.56 13.83 2.30
N GLY A 129 -10.51 13.16 2.75
CA GLY A 129 -10.01 11.88 2.26
C GLY A 129 -8.60 11.64 2.78
N HIS A 130 -8.16 10.41 2.80
CA HIS A 130 -6.83 10.08 3.30
C HIS A 130 -6.14 9.04 2.42
N LEU A 131 -4.91 9.36 2.04
CA LEU A 131 -4.01 8.46 1.34
C LEU A 131 -2.98 7.91 2.33
N LEU A 132 -2.87 6.59 2.43
CA LEU A 132 -1.75 5.94 3.08
C LEU A 132 -0.93 5.20 2.02
N ILE A 133 0.37 5.49 1.93
CA ILE A 133 1.30 4.78 1.05
C ILE A 133 2.28 3.97 1.91
N THR A 134 2.40 2.68 1.62
CA THR A 134 3.47 1.85 2.18
C THR A 134 4.72 1.97 1.31
N ALA A 135 5.61 2.88 1.70
CA ALA A 135 6.94 3.00 1.13
C ALA A 135 7.90 1.96 1.76
N SER A 136 9.02 2.40 2.27
CA SER A 136 10.03 1.59 2.99
C SER A 136 11.08 2.53 3.58
N ALA A 137 11.83 2.09 4.56
CA ALA A 137 13.08 2.72 4.96
C ALA A 137 14.06 2.85 3.77
N ALA A 138 13.99 1.92 2.80
CA ALA A 138 14.72 2.00 1.53
C ALA A 138 14.33 3.23 0.67
N GLY A 139 13.19 3.85 0.93
CA GLY A 139 12.75 5.11 0.30
C GLY A 139 13.28 6.37 0.97
N LEU A 140 13.90 6.26 2.14
CA LEU A 140 14.50 7.38 2.89
C LEU A 140 16.04 7.26 2.93
N LEU A 141 16.54 6.02 2.89
CA LEU A 141 17.96 5.69 2.91
C LEU A 141 18.33 5.05 1.55
N THR A 142 18.86 3.85 1.59
CA THR A 142 19.01 2.99 0.39
C THR A 142 18.92 1.54 0.83
N ASN A 143 18.80 0.62 -0.13
CA ASN A 143 18.85 -0.82 0.12
C ASN A 143 19.84 -1.47 -0.85
N LEU A 144 20.92 -2.02 -0.33
CA LEU A 144 21.96 -2.66 -1.15
C LEU A 144 21.41 -3.94 -1.77
N GLY A 145 21.73 -4.18 -3.04
CA GLY A 145 21.33 -5.38 -3.76
C GLY A 145 19.89 -5.35 -4.31
N THR A 146 19.16 -4.23 -4.20
CA THR A 146 17.78 -4.10 -4.71
C THR A 146 17.55 -2.70 -5.28
N ALA A 147 18.29 -2.33 -6.33
CA ALA A 147 18.28 -0.97 -6.88
C ALA A 147 16.89 -0.52 -7.37
N PRO A 148 16.12 -1.32 -8.17
CA PRO A 148 14.78 -0.91 -8.58
C PRO A 148 13.83 -0.67 -7.41
N TYR A 149 13.91 -1.50 -6.37
CA TYR A 149 13.10 -1.32 -5.17
C TYR A 149 13.44 -0.02 -4.44
N ALA A 150 14.73 0.24 -4.19
CA ALA A 150 15.15 1.47 -3.50
C ALA A 150 14.70 2.72 -4.26
N VAL A 151 14.92 2.77 -5.59
CA VAL A 151 14.50 3.91 -6.42
C VAL A 151 13.00 4.10 -6.40
N THR A 152 12.23 3.02 -6.54
CA THR A 152 10.76 3.12 -6.58
C THR A 152 10.18 3.49 -5.21
N LYS A 153 10.77 3.04 -4.11
CA LYS A 153 10.33 3.43 -2.77
C LYS A 153 10.65 4.91 -2.45
N HIS A 154 11.74 5.48 -2.99
CA HIS A 154 11.95 6.94 -2.99
C HIS A 154 10.89 7.66 -3.81
N GLY A 155 10.52 7.13 -4.98
CA GLY A 155 9.42 7.66 -5.79
C GLY A 155 8.09 7.67 -5.05
N ALA A 156 7.78 6.62 -4.28
CA ALA A 156 6.57 6.55 -3.46
C ALA A 156 6.56 7.59 -2.33
N VAL A 157 7.70 7.82 -1.65
CA VAL A 157 7.84 8.88 -0.64
C VAL A 157 7.63 10.25 -1.29
N ALA A 158 8.30 10.54 -2.39
CA ALA A 158 8.18 11.82 -3.09
C ALA A 158 6.74 12.09 -3.56
N LEU A 159 6.01 11.06 -4.03
CA LEU A 159 4.60 11.18 -4.38
C LEU A 159 3.75 11.53 -3.16
N ALA A 160 3.95 10.85 -2.03
CA ALA A 160 3.23 11.13 -0.79
C ALA A 160 3.44 12.57 -0.32
N GLU A 161 4.69 13.03 -0.30
CA GLU A 161 5.04 14.42 0.05
C GLU A 161 4.39 15.42 -0.90
N TRP A 162 4.49 15.18 -2.21
CA TRP A 162 3.91 16.07 -3.22
C TRP A 162 2.40 16.23 -3.04
N ILE A 163 1.67 15.12 -2.82
CA ILE A 163 0.22 15.15 -2.59
C ILE A 163 -0.11 15.88 -1.29
N ALA A 164 0.63 15.63 -0.21
CA ALA A 164 0.43 16.29 1.07
C ALA A 164 0.59 17.81 0.97
N ILE A 165 1.64 18.27 0.28
CA ILE A 165 1.91 19.70 0.10
C ILE A 165 0.87 20.35 -0.81
N THR A 166 0.50 19.66 -1.91
CA THR A 166 -0.34 20.27 -2.95
C THR A 166 -1.83 20.26 -2.59
N HIS A 167 -2.29 19.26 -1.86
CA HIS A 167 -3.73 19.05 -1.61
C HIS A 167 -4.12 19.04 -0.12
N GLY A 168 -3.17 19.22 0.79
CA GLY A 168 -3.42 19.22 2.24
C GLY A 168 -4.44 20.26 2.66
N ASP A 169 -4.31 21.50 2.19
CA ASP A 169 -5.24 22.60 2.47
C ASP A 169 -6.64 22.35 1.90
N ALA A 170 -6.76 21.46 0.89
CA ALA A 170 -8.03 21.04 0.34
C ALA A 170 -8.66 19.82 1.07
N GLY A 171 -8.12 19.44 2.23
CA GLY A 171 -8.65 18.38 3.07
C GLY A 171 -8.18 16.97 2.74
N VAL A 172 -7.14 16.83 1.89
CA VAL A 172 -6.53 15.53 1.59
C VAL A 172 -5.41 15.23 2.58
N GLY A 173 -5.66 14.31 3.53
CA GLY A 173 -4.63 13.82 4.43
C GLY A 173 -3.72 12.80 3.75
N VAL A 174 -2.44 12.76 4.15
CA VAL A 174 -1.49 11.77 3.64
C VAL A 174 -0.66 11.19 4.78
N SER A 175 -0.48 9.87 4.75
CA SER A 175 0.47 9.15 5.60
C SER A 175 1.41 8.34 4.72
N CYS A 176 2.70 8.39 5.02
CA CYS A 176 3.71 7.57 4.34
C CYS A 176 4.35 6.64 5.36
N LEU A 177 4.07 5.33 5.25
CA LEU A 177 4.63 4.31 6.10
C LEU A 177 5.97 3.85 5.53
N CYS A 178 7.05 4.02 6.29
CA CYS A 178 8.42 3.68 5.87
C CYS A 178 9.02 2.59 6.76
N PRO A 179 8.51 1.34 6.70
CA PRO A 179 8.96 0.26 7.57
C PRO A 179 10.40 -0.15 7.26
N GLN A 180 11.10 -0.62 8.29
CA GLN A 180 12.35 -1.38 8.17
C GLN A 180 12.04 -2.87 7.96
N GLY A 181 12.81 -3.78 8.55
CA GLY A 181 12.58 -5.21 8.46
C GLY A 181 11.28 -5.64 9.15
N VAL A 182 10.29 -6.01 8.38
CA VAL A 182 9.01 -6.57 8.85
C VAL A 182 8.90 -8.01 8.38
N ARG A 183 8.51 -8.92 9.27
CA ARG A 183 8.31 -10.34 8.93
C ARG A 183 7.12 -10.50 7.98
N THR A 184 7.40 -10.71 6.71
CA THR A 184 6.41 -10.87 5.64
C THR A 184 6.89 -11.91 4.64
N PRO A 185 6.01 -12.47 3.79
CA PRO A 185 6.45 -13.34 2.70
C PRO A 185 7.49 -12.70 1.78
N MET A 186 7.44 -11.39 1.57
CA MET A 186 8.43 -10.66 0.77
C MET A 186 9.82 -10.75 1.40
N THR A 187 9.98 -10.50 2.70
CA THR A 187 11.27 -10.55 3.40
C THR A 187 11.78 -11.97 3.63
N GLU A 188 10.91 -12.96 3.62
CA GLU A 188 11.29 -14.38 3.72
C GLU A 188 11.76 -14.96 2.37
N ALA A 189 11.32 -14.37 1.25
CA ALA A 189 11.74 -14.74 -0.10
C ALA A 189 13.06 -14.09 -0.52
N ASP A 190 13.52 -13.04 0.17
CA ASP A 190 14.80 -12.38 -0.09
C ASP A 190 15.96 -13.31 0.30
N GLY A 191 17.03 -13.36 -0.53
CA GLY A 191 18.17 -14.26 -0.35
C GLY A 191 18.86 -14.10 1.01
N GLU A 192 19.69 -15.09 1.39
CA GLU A 192 20.30 -15.22 2.72
C GLU A 192 20.96 -13.93 3.25
N LEU A 193 21.63 -13.15 2.40
CA LEU A 193 22.30 -11.90 2.80
C LEU A 193 21.28 -10.81 3.23
N ALA A 194 20.19 -10.66 2.50
CA ALA A 194 19.14 -9.70 2.84
C ALA A 194 18.45 -10.10 4.14
N VAL A 195 18.18 -11.40 4.33
CA VAL A 195 17.61 -11.94 5.58
C VAL A 195 18.54 -11.71 6.77
N GLU A 196 19.87 -11.88 6.63
CA GLU A 196 20.82 -11.62 7.70
C GLU A 196 20.90 -10.14 8.08
N VAL A 197 20.94 -9.23 7.10
CA VAL A 197 20.93 -7.78 7.38
C VAL A 197 19.64 -7.37 8.07
N VAL A 198 18.50 -7.82 7.60
CA VAL A 198 17.19 -7.52 8.20
C VAL A 198 17.07 -8.11 9.62
N LYS A 199 17.59 -9.32 9.84
CA LYS A 199 17.66 -9.91 11.19
C LYS A 199 18.56 -9.12 12.13
N ALA A 200 19.72 -8.65 11.66
CA ALA A 200 20.65 -7.84 12.45
C ALA A 200 20.06 -6.47 12.84
N MET A 201 19.15 -5.93 12.02
CA MET A 201 18.43 -4.67 12.28
C MET A 201 17.22 -4.84 13.22
N GLY A 202 16.84 -6.07 13.56
CA GLY A 202 15.66 -6.39 14.35
C GLY A 202 14.38 -6.40 13.53
N MET A 203 13.89 -7.59 13.19
CA MET A 203 12.59 -7.75 12.52
C MET A 203 11.45 -7.53 13.50
N ILE A 204 10.43 -6.83 13.06
CA ILE A 204 9.17 -6.66 13.79
C ILE A 204 8.03 -7.43 13.12
N GLU A 205 7.03 -7.80 13.90
CA GLU A 205 5.81 -8.38 13.37
C GLU A 205 4.94 -7.31 12.67
N PRO A 206 4.21 -7.65 11.60
CA PRO A 206 3.40 -6.68 10.88
C PRO A 206 2.41 -5.90 11.75
N LEU A 207 1.79 -6.56 12.73
CA LEU A 207 0.89 -5.90 13.69
C LEU A 207 1.60 -4.89 14.60
N SER A 208 2.86 -5.13 14.94
CA SER A 208 3.64 -4.19 15.78
C SER A 208 3.89 -2.86 15.08
N LEU A 209 3.93 -2.86 13.73
CA LEU A 209 4.09 -1.65 12.92
C LEU A 209 2.88 -0.72 12.99
N ILE A 210 1.70 -1.26 13.24
CA ILE A 210 0.42 -0.53 13.14
C ILE A 210 -0.08 -0.04 14.52
N HIS A 211 0.66 -0.32 15.57
CA HIS A 211 0.39 0.15 16.94
C HIS A 211 1.06 1.49 17.30
N ILE A 212 1.57 2.21 16.31
CA ILE A 212 2.22 3.51 16.51
C ILE A 212 1.20 4.64 16.38
#